data_691d015bd1db1c8754bad66355de3225
#
_entry.id   691d015bd1db1c8754bad66355de3225
#
_cell.length_a   1.000
_cell.length_b   1.000
_cell.length_c   1.000
_cell.angle_alpha   90.00
_cell.angle_beta   90.00
_cell.angle_gamma   90.00
#
_symmetry.space_group_name_H-M   'P 1'
#
loop_
_entity.id
_entity.type
_entity.pdbx_description
1 polymer ?
#
loop_
_entity_poly.entity_id
_entity_poly.type
_entity_poly.pdbx_seq_one_letter_code
_entity_poly.pdbx_strand_id
1 'polypeptide(L)'
;MTAPLSTPQSLQKTVAENVPVVTELQAQLEQFTRLSEQFAGSLQSMQTRYAQVQDELAQVSAQRLQELAEKERLARRLQQILDVLPGAVVIVDGQGLIKEANPAATALLGVPLIGVLWREVIVQCFVYRADDGHEVSLHNGRRVSIALQALPNEPGQLIMLTDMTDTRRLQAELAQHERLSALGKMTAALAHQIRTPLSAAMLYASHLTDNNLNPELQQRFAGRLQERLQELERQVRDMLLFARGPLPREQRSSIAQLWQALQDAAEPHVREHSVRWQCDVPNAQQIAVLCNQDVLLGALLNLVHNSAQSAVQPVAIKIHAYVRENRLRLVVTDNGEGMNAELLEQVQESFFSRKSNGTGLGLMVVRAVAEAHQGRFILRSKPGRGTSALVELPLLSGFSATATESGAVTAETRAQVFAGGYR
;
A
#
# COMPACT_ATOMS: atom_id res chain seq x y z
N MET A 1 30.24 144.29 27.71
CA MET A 1 30.60 143.84 29.04
C MET A 1 29.95 142.51 29.30
N THR A 2 30.61 141.53 29.04
CA THR A 2 30.09 140.14 28.90
C THR A 2 30.86 139.24 29.86
N ALA A 3 30.13 138.61 30.71
CA ALA A 3 30.73 137.53 31.55
C ALA A 3 30.53 136.15 30.87
N PRO A 4 31.44 135.23 30.96
CA PRO A 4 31.27 133.94 30.36
C PRO A 4 30.60 132.91 31.35
N LEU A 5 29.76 132.15 30.79
CA LEU A 5 29.15 131.03 31.43
C LEU A 5 30.12 129.84 31.67
N SER A 6 30.17 129.44 32.89
CA SER A 6 30.96 128.28 33.32
C SER A 6 30.20 126.98 33.08
N THR A 7 30.70 126.08 32.40
CA THR A 7 30.15 124.69 32.20
C THR A 7 30.38 123.87 33.43
N PRO A 8 29.34 123.09 33.91
CA PRO A 8 29.54 122.27 35.07
C PRO A 8 30.24 120.95 34.82
N GLN A 9 31.33 120.75 35.49
CA GLN A 9 32.17 119.50 35.51
C GLN A 9 31.46 118.26 36.07
N SER A 10 30.19 118.44 36.49
CA SER A 10 29.44 117.30 37.11
C SER A 10 28.82 116.35 36.08
N LEU A 11 28.57 116.72 34.85
CA LEU A 11 27.99 115.85 33.83
C LEU A 11 29.07 114.92 33.18
N GLN A 12 30.34 115.24 33.15
CA GLN A 12 31.41 114.38 32.59
C GLN A 12 31.77 113.23 33.48
N LYS A 13 31.62 113.35 34.84
CA LYS A 13 31.97 112.27 35.77
C LYS A 13 30.96 111.16 35.81
N THR A 14 29.61 111.47 35.64
CA THR A 14 28.48 110.52 35.63
C THR A 14 28.45 109.71 34.33
N VAL A 15 28.97 110.29 33.22
CA VAL A 15 29.00 109.52 31.95
C VAL A 15 30.21 108.56 31.95
N ALA A 16 31.34 108.89 32.60
CA ALA A 16 32.56 108.09 32.65
C ALA A 16 32.39 106.84 33.62
N GLU A 17 31.60 106.96 34.70
CA GLU A 17 31.34 105.82 35.62
C GLU A 17 30.32 104.81 35.09
N ASN A 18 29.43 105.21 34.17
CA ASN A 18 28.41 104.29 33.60
C ASN A 18 28.85 103.53 32.33
N VAL A 19 29.98 103.87 31.69
CA VAL A 19 30.53 103.24 30.46
C VAL A 19 30.86 101.76 30.72
N PRO A 20 31.52 101.35 31.82
CA PRO A 20 31.82 99.93 32.03
C PRO A 20 30.55 99.08 32.29
N VAL A 21 29.54 99.61 32.99
CA VAL A 21 28.28 98.94 33.28
C VAL A 21 27.44 98.74 32.02
N VAL A 22 27.44 99.73 31.14
CA VAL A 22 26.72 99.60 29.83
C VAL A 22 27.39 98.59 28.91
N THR A 23 28.71 98.57 28.92
CA THR A 23 29.51 97.56 28.11
C THR A 23 29.33 96.12 28.65
N GLU A 24 29.26 96.01 29.94
CA GLU A 24 29.03 94.67 30.59
C GLU A 24 27.59 94.20 30.36
N LEU A 25 26.60 95.06 30.44
CA LEU A 25 25.19 94.77 30.06
C LEU A 25 25.04 94.41 28.57
N GLN A 26 25.77 95.11 27.71
CA GLN A 26 25.79 94.76 26.27
C GLN A 26 26.43 93.41 26.00
N ALA A 27 27.53 93.08 26.69
CA ALA A 27 28.15 91.78 26.58
C ALA A 27 27.24 90.64 27.10
N GLN A 28 26.57 90.91 28.24
CA GLN A 28 25.57 89.92 28.76
C GLN A 28 24.35 89.77 27.85
N LEU A 29 23.89 90.83 27.23
CA LEU A 29 22.78 90.82 26.27
C LEU A 29 23.22 89.99 24.97
N GLU A 30 24.45 90.24 24.48
CA GLU A 30 24.95 89.51 23.35
C GLU A 30 25.13 88.00 23.73
N GLN A 31 25.63 87.72 24.93
CA GLN A 31 25.73 86.33 25.40
C GLN A 31 24.39 85.65 25.53
N PHE A 32 23.39 86.37 26.06
CA PHE A 32 22.02 85.89 26.17
C PHE A 32 21.39 85.67 24.75
N THR A 33 21.61 86.59 23.82
CA THR A 33 21.14 86.46 22.47
C THR A 33 21.76 85.23 21.77
N ARG A 34 23.10 85.03 21.89
CA ARG A 34 23.80 83.84 21.35
C ARG A 34 23.25 82.54 21.97
N LEU A 35 23.06 82.53 23.29
CA LEU A 35 22.48 81.35 24.00
C LEU A 35 21.04 81.05 23.55
N SER A 36 20.23 82.14 23.37
CA SER A 36 18.86 82.02 22.87
C SER A 36 18.80 81.49 21.43
N GLU A 37 19.73 81.98 20.54
CA GLU A 37 19.86 81.48 19.17
C GLU A 37 20.35 80.03 19.14
N GLN A 38 21.32 79.64 20.00
CA GLN A 38 21.73 78.24 20.15
C GLN A 38 20.60 77.36 20.63
N PHE A 39 19.82 77.83 21.62
CA PHE A 39 18.69 77.06 22.13
C PHE A 39 17.56 76.93 21.08
N ALA A 40 17.26 77.96 20.35
CA ALA A 40 16.29 77.93 19.27
C ALA A 40 16.74 76.95 18.15
N GLY A 41 18.02 77.01 17.74
CA GLY A 41 18.60 76.06 16.79
C GLY A 41 18.60 74.61 17.27
N SER A 42 18.87 74.40 18.57
CA SER A 42 18.77 73.05 19.17
C SER A 42 17.33 72.52 19.22
N LEU A 43 16.35 73.35 19.59
CA LEU A 43 14.94 72.99 19.56
C LEU A 43 14.46 72.65 18.14
N GLN A 44 14.86 73.45 17.17
CA GLN A 44 14.51 73.21 15.76
C GLN A 44 15.10 71.88 15.22
N SER A 45 16.39 71.64 15.56
CA SER A 45 17.06 70.35 15.21
C SER A 45 16.40 69.17 15.88
N MET A 46 15.97 69.31 17.14
CA MET A 46 15.25 68.26 17.88
C MET A 46 13.85 68.02 17.30
N GLN A 47 13.14 69.04 16.92
CA GLN A 47 11.83 68.89 16.25
C GLN A 47 11.97 68.22 14.88
N THR A 48 12.99 68.57 14.11
CA THR A 48 13.24 67.93 12.82
C THR A 48 13.57 66.44 13.01
N ARG A 49 14.44 66.10 13.97
CA ARG A 49 14.74 64.69 14.30
C ARG A 49 13.53 63.95 14.79
N TYR A 50 12.69 64.54 15.63
CA TYR A 50 11.47 63.94 16.13
C TYR A 50 10.50 63.62 14.97
N ALA A 51 10.30 64.57 14.05
CA ALA A 51 9.47 64.38 12.87
C ALA A 51 10.02 63.26 11.96
N GLN A 52 11.35 63.22 11.77
CA GLN A 52 12.00 62.15 11.00
C GLN A 52 11.82 60.78 11.64
N VAL A 53 12.03 60.61 12.95
CA VAL A 53 11.81 59.36 13.68
C VAL A 53 10.37 58.90 13.65
N GLN A 54 9.40 59.85 13.73
CA GLN A 54 7.99 59.55 13.59
C GLN A 54 7.66 59.00 12.18
N ASP A 55 8.23 59.61 11.14
CA ASP A 55 8.01 59.16 9.76
C ASP A 55 8.65 57.78 9.52
N GLU A 56 9.87 57.57 9.98
CA GLU A 56 10.54 56.25 9.92
C GLU A 56 9.74 55.16 10.67
N LEU A 57 9.22 55.47 11.87
CA LEU A 57 8.38 54.58 12.64
C LEU A 57 7.09 54.22 11.92
N ALA A 58 6.46 55.23 11.31
CA ALA A 58 5.24 55.02 10.53
C ALA A 58 5.50 54.17 9.29
N GLN A 59 6.61 54.35 8.58
CA GLN A 59 7.00 53.56 7.42
C GLN A 59 7.28 52.11 7.83
N VAL A 60 8.06 51.88 8.88
CA VAL A 60 8.38 50.52 9.39
C VAL A 60 7.12 49.79 9.86
N SER A 61 6.22 50.53 10.53
CA SER A 61 4.95 49.98 11.00
C SER A 61 4.03 49.58 9.81
N ALA A 62 3.92 50.45 8.80
CA ALA A 62 3.19 50.15 7.58
C ALA A 62 3.72 48.92 6.84
N GLN A 63 5.04 48.87 6.71
CA GLN A 63 5.73 47.70 6.06
C GLN A 63 5.47 46.38 6.83
N ARG A 64 5.60 46.38 8.17
CA ARG A 64 5.27 45.20 8.99
C ARG A 64 3.83 44.76 8.86
N LEU A 65 2.88 45.70 8.84
CA LEU A 65 1.47 45.38 8.64
C LEU A 65 1.24 44.75 7.26
N GLN A 66 1.89 45.24 6.23
CA GLN A 66 1.83 44.65 4.90
C GLN A 66 2.40 43.25 4.86
N GLU A 67 3.60 43.02 5.42
CA GLU A 67 4.22 41.70 5.53
C GLU A 67 3.33 40.71 6.30
N LEU A 68 2.73 41.12 7.39
CA LEU A 68 1.79 40.31 8.16
C LEU A 68 0.54 39.95 7.35
N ALA A 69 -0.05 40.92 6.65
CA ALA A 69 -1.20 40.69 5.79
C ALA A 69 -0.88 39.71 4.63
N GLU A 70 0.31 39.83 4.03
CA GLU A 70 0.77 38.89 3.00
C GLU A 70 0.96 37.48 3.56
N LYS A 71 1.61 37.34 4.72
CA LYS A 71 1.77 36.04 5.41
C LYS A 71 0.42 35.40 5.75
N GLU A 72 -0.52 36.16 6.29
CA GLU A 72 -1.85 35.66 6.58
C GLU A 72 -2.62 35.25 5.31
N ARG A 73 -2.48 36.04 4.23
CA ARG A 73 -3.09 35.69 2.95
C ARG A 73 -2.52 34.38 2.39
N LEU A 74 -1.19 34.19 2.48
CA LEU A 74 -0.52 32.99 2.03
C LEU A 74 -0.94 31.79 2.88
N ALA A 75 -0.94 31.92 4.20
CA ALA A 75 -1.37 30.87 5.12
C ALA A 75 -2.83 30.44 4.86
N ARG A 76 -3.75 31.39 4.69
CA ARG A 76 -5.14 31.09 4.33
C ARG A 76 -5.25 30.38 2.98
N ARG A 77 -4.46 30.77 2.00
CA ARG A 77 -4.45 30.09 0.68
C ARG A 77 -3.94 28.67 0.77
N LEU A 78 -2.87 28.42 1.54
CA LEU A 78 -2.35 27.07 1.78
C LEU A 78 -3.38 26.20 2.49
N GLN A 79 -4.04 26.74 3.51
CA GLN A 79 -5.11 26.02 4.21
C GLN A 79 -6.26 25.65 3.28
N GLN A 80 -6.71 26.57 2.43
CA GLN A 80 -7.76 26.30 1.44
C GLN A 80 -7.35 25.18 0.45
N ILE A 81 -6.06 25.16 0.03
CA ILE A 81 -5.57 24.10 -0.84
C ILE A 81 -5.61 22.75 -0.12
N LEU A 82 -5.15 22.69 1.13
CA LEU A 82 -5.19 21.48 1.95
C LEU A 82 -6.61 20.97 2.17
N ASP A 83 -7.56 21.89 2.39
CA ASP A 83 -8.98 21.54 2.63
C ASP A 83 -9.67 20.96 1.38
N VAL A 84 -9.25 21.36 0.18
CA VAL A 84 -9.83 20.89 -1.10
C VAL A 84 -9.13 19.62 -1.62
N LEU A 85 -7.98 19.26 -1.09
CA LEU A 85 -7.28 18.05 -1.53
C LEU A 85 -8.13 16.80 -1.29
N PRO A 86 -8.35 15.96 -2.32
CA PRO A 86 -9.14 14.72 -2.19
C PRO A 86 -8.42 13.63 -1.39
N GLY A 87 -7.10 13.77 -1.19
CA GLY A 87 -6.30 12.88 -0.34
C GLY A 87 -6.34 13.28 1.12
N ALA A 88 -6.41 12.30 2.00
CA ALA A 88 -6.30 12.54 3.44
C ALA A 88 -4.83 12.86 3.79
N VAL A 89 -4.61 14.02 4.39
CA VAL A 89 -3.27 14.50 4.80
C VAL A 89 -3.27 14.70 6.31
N VAL A 90 -2.27 14.11 6.96
CA VAL A 90 -2.04 14.21 8.41
C VAL A 90 -0.58 14.59 8.65
N ILE A 91 -0.33 15.58 9.51
CA ILE A 91 1.01 15.98 9.91
C ILE A 91 1.21 15.59 11.37
N VAL A 92 2.26 14.82 11.61
CA VAL A 92 2.65 14.38 12.96
C VAL A 92 4.01 14.97 13.33
N ASP A 93 4.17 15.31 14.60
CA ASP A 93 5.46 15.77 15.13
C ASP A 93 6.43 14.61 15.42
N GLY A 94 7.65 14.93 15.91
CA GLY A 94 8.67 13.95 16.23
C GLY A 94 8.29 12.95 17.34
N GLN A 95 7.21 13.21 18.08
CA GLN A 95 6.67 12.29 19.09
C GLN A 95 5.48 11.47 18.57
N GLY A 96 5.06 11.70 17.32
CA GLY A 96 3.93 11.04 16.70
C GLY A 96 2.57 11.65 17.07
N LEU A 97 2.54 12.86 17.65
CA LEU A 97 1.30 13.59 17.93
C LEU A 97 0.81 14.30 16.67
N ILE A 98 -0.46 14.15 16.34
CA ILE A 98 -1.08 14.78 15.19
C ILE A 98 -1.25 16.28 15.46
N LYS A 99 -0.56 17.10 14.68
CA LYS A 99 -0.63 18.58 14.73
C LYS A 99 -1.68 19.12 13.78
N GLU A 100 -1.74 18.60 12.58
CA GLU A 100 -2.65 19.06 11.54
C GLU A 100 -3.25 17.87 10.79
N ALA A 101 -4.50 18.04 10.37
CA ALA A 101 -5.20 17.08 9.52
C ALA A 101 -6.21 17.83 8.66
N ASN A 102 -6.30 17.48 7.39
CA ASN A 102 -7.29 18.06 6.50
C ASN A 102 -8.69 17.42 6.69
N PRO A 103 -9.76 18.02 6.20
CA PRO A 103 -11.11 17.48 6.29
C PRO A 103 -11.27 16.09 5.69
N ALA A 104 -10.53 15.80 4.60
CA ALA A 104 -10.53 14.48 3.95
C ALA A 104 -9.99 13.40 4.89
N ALA A 105 -8.96 13.68 5.71
CA ALA A 105 -8.44 12.73 6.71
C ALA A 105 -9.48 12.41 7.78
N THR A 106 -10.16 13.40 8.30
CA THR A 106 -11.23 13.21 9.30
C THR A 106 -12.41 12.42 8.71
N ALA A 107 -12.81 12.71 7.47
CA ALA A 107 -13.88 11.99 6.78
C ALA A 107 -13.51 10.54 6.45
N LEU A 108 -12.24 10.27 6.11
CA LEU A 108 -11.74 8.95 5.79
C LEU A 108 -11.62 8.05 7.02
N LEU A 109 -11.05 8.58 8.10
CA LEU A 109 -10.78 7.83 9.34
C LEU A 109 -11.96 7.82 10.30
N GLY A 110 -12.87 8.82 10.23
CA GLY A 110 -14.10 8.87 11.01
C GLY A 110 -13.91 9.19 12.50
N VAL A 111 -12.73 9.71 12.89
CA VAL A 111 -12.38 10.05 14.28
C VAL A 111 -11.75 11.43 14.36
N PRO A 112 -11.84 12.12 15.51
CA PRO A 112 -11.08 13.36 15.73
C PRO A 112 -9.59 13.04 15.74
N LEU A 113 -8.79 13.80 14.99
CA LEU A 113 -7.38 13.50 14.75
C LEU A 113 -6.45 14.42 15.51
N ILE A 114 -6.75 15.72 15.60
CA ILE A 114 -5.84 16.73 16.17
C ILE A 114 -5.62 16.48 17.65
N GLY A 115 -4.36 16.43 18.07
CA GLY A 115 -3.97 16.21 19.47
C GLY A 115 -3.98 14.75 19.91
N VAL A 116 -4.22 13.80 18.99
CA VAL A 116 -4.18 12.35 19.26
C VAL A 116 -2.85 11.77 18.73
N LEU A 117 -2.35 10.73 19.37
CA LEU A 117 -1.17 10.02 18.88
C LEU A 117 -1.51 9.16 17.66
N TRP A 118 -0.71 9.25 16.62
CA TRP A 118 -0.92 8.48 15.38
C TRP A 118 -1.03 6.97 15.63
N ARG A 119 -0.25 6.43 16.56
CA ARG A 119 -0.34 5.01 16.95
C ARG A 119 -1.72 4.60 17.49
N GLU A 120 -2.44 5.52 18.17
CA GLU A 120 -3.79 5.25 18.67
C GLU A 120 -4.79 5.21 17.52
N VAL A 121 -4.65 6.11 16.55
CA VAL A 121 -5.45 6.12 15.32
C VAL A 121 -5.22 4.84 14.52
N ILE A 122 -3.97 4.35 14.43
CA ILE A 122 -3.67 3.07 13.79
C ILE A 122 -4.45 1.93 14.46
N VAL A 123 -4.39 1.83 15.78
CA VAL A 123 -5.08 0.75 16.52
C VAL A 123 -6.61 0.85 16.35
N GLN A 124 -7.15 2.06 16.33
CA GLN A 124 -8.58 2.30 16.27
C GLN A 124 -9.17 2.17 14.86
N CYS A 125 -8.47 2.61 13.82
CA CYS A 125 -9.01 2.74 12.49
C CYS A 125 -8.56 1.66 11.51
N PHE A 126 -7.36 1.07 11.71
CA PHE A 126 -6.75 0.17 10.75
C PHE A 126 -6.92 -1.30 11.14
N VAL A 127 -7.27 -2.12 10.15
CA VAL A 127 -7.34 -3.58 10.27
C VAL A 127 -6.24 -4.17 9.41
N TYR A 128 -5.41 -5.01 10.00
CA TYR A 128 -4.50 -5.81 9.20
C TYR A 128 -5.28 -6.91 8.49
N ARG A 129 -5.25 -6.89 7.16
CA ARG A 129 -5.69 -8.00 6.31
C ARG A 129 -4.49 -8.54 5.55
N ALA A 130 -4.36 -9.83 5.49
CA ALA A 130 -3.21 -10.44 4.81
C ALA A 130 -3.21 -10.23 3.28
N ASP A 131 -4.29 -9.73 2.72
CA ASP A 131 -4.44 -9.38 1.30
C ASP A 131 -4.17 -7.90 1.00
N ASP A 132 -3.81 -7.10 2.00
CA ASP A 132 -3.59 -5.66 1.83
C ASP A 132 -2.37 -5.33 0.95
N GLY A 133 -1.33 -6.17 0.92
CA GLY A 133 -0.12 -5.93 0.13
C GLY A 133 0.60 -4.65 0.55
N HIS A 134 0.59 -3.62 -0.32
CA HIS A 134 1.11 -2.27 -0.04
C HIS A 134 0.02 -1.29 0.42
N GLU A 135 -1.21 -1.75 0.57
CA GLU A 135 -2.36 -0.99 1.04
C GLU A 135 -2.72 -1.46 2.45
N VAL A 136 -3.59 -0.73 3.11
CA VAL A 136 -4.08 -1.10 4.44
C VAL A 136 -5.60 -0.97 4.46
N SER A 137 -6.27 -1.92 5.09
CA SER A 137 -7.71 -1.88 5.25
C SER A 137 -8.11 -1.09 6.50
N LEU A 138 -9.18 -0.33 6.41
CA LEU A 138 -9.81 0.33 7.55
C LEU A 138 -10.97 -0.51 8.10
N HIS A 139 -11.31 -0.29 9.38
CA HIS A 139 -12.48 -0.95 10.02
C HIS A 139 -13.79 -0.64 9.30
N ASN A 140 -13.91 0.51 8.63
CA ASN A 140 -15.09 0.87 7.83
C ASN A 140 -15.15 0.18 6.45
N GLY A 141 -14.22 -0.74 6.17
CA GLY A 141 -14.16 -1.51 4.91
C GLY A 141 -13.44 -0.81 3.76
N ARG A 142 -12.98 0.43 3.93
CA ARG A 142 -12.20 1.13 2.89
C ARG A 142 -10.77 0.60 2.84
N ARG A 143 -10.17 0.66 1.66
CA ARG A 143 -8.75 0.37 1.42
C ARG A 143 -7.99 1.64 1.13
N VAL A 144 -6.88 1.86 1.85
CA VAL A 144 -6.07 3.06 1.72
C VAL A 144 -4.62 2.72 1.39
N SER A 145 -4.02 3.50 0.52
CA SER A 145 -2.58 3.52 0.33
C SER A 145 -1.97 4.56 1.25
N ILE A 146 -0.85 4.23 1.91
CA ILE A 146 -0.16 5.12 2.85
C ILE A 146 1.16 5.53 2.25
N ALA A 147 1.40 6.85 2.15
CA ALA A 147 2.68 7.42 1.81
C ALA A 147 3.19 8.26 2.98
N LEU A 148 4.44 8.03 3.38
CA LEU A 148 5.11 8.73 4.47
C LEU A 148 6.22 9.60 3.92
N GLN A 149 6.29 10.87 4.35
CA GLN A 149 7.36 11.78 3.98
C GLN A 149 7.85 12.56 5.19
N ALA A 150 9.16 12.52 5.45
CA ALA A 150 9.76 13.32 6.49
C ALA A 150 9.69 14.81 6.14
N LEU A 151 9.44 15.66 7.12
CA LEU A 151 9.47 17.12 6.96
C LEU A 151 10.94 17.60 6.99
N PRO A 152 11.40 18.39 6.00
CA PRO A 152 12.82 18.70 5.86
C PRO A 152 13.36 19.64 6.95
N ASN A 153 12.52 20.44 7.62
CA ASN A 153 12.95 21.49 8.55
C ASN A 153 12.45 21.31 9.98
N GLU A 154 11.64 20.29 10.23
CA GLU A 154 11.04 20.03 11.54
C GLU A 154 11.06 18.54 11.86
N PRO A 155 11.24 18.14 13.13
CA PRO A 155 11.12 16.76 13.51
C PRO A 155 9.64 16.33 13.39
N GLY A 156 9.29 15.68 12.28
CA GLY A 156 7.92 15.27 12.01
C GLY A 156 7.79 14.57 10.66
N GLN A 157 6.59 14.08 10.39
CA GLN A 157 6.26 13.36 9.16
C GLN A 157 4.91 13.81 8.61
N LEU A 158 4.83 13.89 7.29
CA LEU A 158 3.59 14.02 6.56
C LEU A 158 3.12 12.62 6.17
N ILE A 159 1.90 12.30 6.52
CA ILE A 159 1.23 11.04 6.22
C ILE A 159 0.11 11.34 5.23
N MET A 160 0.21 10.76 4.04
CA MET A 160 -0.82 10.88 3.02
C MET A 160 -1.55 9.54 2.88
N LEU A 161 -2.88 9.58 2.99
CA LEU A 161 -3.75 8.43 2.81
C LEU A 161 -4.60 8.65 1.56
N THR A 162 -4.52 7.70 0.63
CA THR A 162 -5.32 7.73 -0.60
C THR A 162 -6.34 6.60 -0.55
N ASP A 163 -7.62 6.91 -0.68
CA ASP A 163 -8.68 5.91 -0.77
C ASP A 163 -8.60 5.18 -2.12
N MET A 164 -8.33 3.89 -2.06
CA MET A 164 -8.19 3.01 -3.23
C MET A 164 -9.41 2.11 -3.44
N THR A 165 -10.45 2.27 -2.63
CA THR A 165 -11.62 1.36 -2.58
C THR A 165 -12.30 1.23 -3.93
N ASP A 166 -12.67 2.35 -4.56
CA ASP A 166 -13.33 2.32 -5.86
C ASP A 166 -12.42 1.85 -6.98
N THR A 167 -11.14 2.26 -6.94
CA THR A 167 -10.14 1.80 -7.91
C THR A 167 -9.99 0.28 -7.86
N ARG A 168 -9.92 -0.30 -6.67
CA ARG A 168 -9.83 -1.75 -6.50
C ARG A 168 -11.09 -2.48 -6.92
N ARG A 169 -12.26 -1.90 -6.61
CA ARG A 169 -13.54 -2.46 -7.05
C ARG A 169 -13.62 -2.51 -8.57
N LEU A 170 -13.32 -1.40 -9.25
CA LEU A 170 -13.34 -1.33 -10.71
C LEU A 170 -12.31 -2.28 -11.35
N GLN A 171 -11.11 -2.40 -10.78
CA GLN A 171 -10.13 -3.37 -11.24
C GLN A 171 -10.61 -4.82 -11.10
N ALA A 172 -11.27 -5.15 -9.98
CA ALA A 172 -11.84 -6.48 -9.78
C ALA A 172 -13.00 -6.78 -10.76
N GLU A 173 -13.89 -5.80 -10.98
CA GLU A 173 -14.98 -5.90 -11.96
C GLU A 173 -14.44 -6.08 -13.38
N LEU A 174 -13.43 -5.29 -13.78
CA LEU A 174 -12.79 -5.42 -15.08
C LEU A 174 -12.17 -6.80 -15.27
N ALA A 175 -11.39 -7.27 -14.30
CA ALA A 175 -10.79 -8.59 -14.34
C ALA A 175 -11.84 -9.72 -14.41
N GLN A 176 -13.00 -9.55 -13.76
CA GLN A 176 -14.10 -10.48 -13.85
C GLN A 176 -14.73 -10.45 -15.27
N HIS A 177 -14.96 -9.28 -15.82
CA HIS A 177 -15.47 -9.13 -17.19
C HIS A 177 -14.55 -9.74 -18.23
N GLU A 178 -13.24 -9.55 -18.10
CA GLU A 178 -12.25 -10.16 -18.99
C GLU A 178 -12.29 -11.70 -18.94
N ARG A 179 -12.41 -12.29 -17.73
CA ARG A 179 -12.53 -13.74 -17.55
C ARG A 179 -13.83 -14.27 -18.17
N LEU A 180 -14.96 -13.61 -17.93
CA LEU A 180 -16.25 -14.01 -18.49
C LEU A 180 -16.26 -13.87 -20.03
N SER A 181 -15.64 -12.81 -20.57
CA SER A 181 -15.48 -12.63 -22.02
C SER A 181 -14.63 -13.75 -22.63
N ALA A 182 -13.51 -14.09 -21.98
CA ALA A 182 -12.66 -15.20 -22.40
C ALA A 182 -13.42 -16.53 -22.39
N LEU A 183 -14.20 -16.80 -21.34
CA LEU A 183 -15.07 -17.98 -21.25
C LEU A 183 -16.14 -17.99 -22.35
N GLY A 184 -16.78 -16.84 -22.64
CA GLY A 184 -17.76 -16.67 -23.70
C GLY A 184 -17.22 -17.00 -25.08
N LYS A 185 -16.00 -16.55 -25.41
CA LYS A 185 -15.33 -16.85 -26.68
C LYS A 185 -15.10 -18.35 -26.91
N MET A 186 -15.08 -19.15 -25.84
CA MET A 186 -14.79 -20.58 -25.89
C MET A 186 -16.01 -21.46 -25.65
N THR A 187 -17.21 -20.89 -25.54
CA THR A 187 -18.42 -21.66 -25.21
C THR A 187 -18.62 -22.88 -26.11
N ALA A 188 -18.33 -22.76 -27.40
CA ALA A 188 -18.47 -23.88 -28.35
C ALA A 188 -17.46 -25.02 -28.06
N ALA A 189 -16.20 -24.68 -27.78
CA ALA A 189 -15.17 -25.65 -27.43
C ALA A 189 -15.48 -26.36 -26.11
N LEU A 190 -15.91 -25.59 -25.08
CA LEU A 190 -16.33 -26.11 -23.78
C LEU A 190 -17.54 -27.03 -23.89
N ALA A 191 -18.55 -26.65 -24.70
CA ALA A 191 -19.70 -27.51 -24.95
C ALA A 191 -19.31 -28.83 -25.60
N HIS A 192 -18.34 -28.79 -26.55
CA HIS A 192 -17.82 -30.01 -27.18
C HIS A 192 -17.09 -30.89 -26.18
N GLN A 193 -16.27 -30.29 -25.30
CA GLN A 193 -15.51 -31.02 -24.28
C GLN A 193 -16.40 -31.65 -23.19
N ILE A 194 -17.53 -31.03 -22.84
CA ILE A 194 -18.52 -31.60 -21.93
C ILE A 194 -19.29 -32.75 -22.62
N ARG A 195 -19.64 -32.59 -23.91
CA ARG A 195 -20.41 -33.58 -24.65
C ARG A 195 -19.69 -34.90 -24.74
N THR A 196 -18.38 -34.92 -24.97
CA THR A 196 -17.58 -36.15 -25.14
C THR A 196 -17.63 -37.08 -23.94
N PRO A 197 -17.25 -36.66 -22.69
CA PRO A 197 -17.34 -37.52 -21.52
C PRO A 197 -18.79 -37.84 -21.14
N LEU A 198 -19.74 -36.92 -21.40
CA LEU A 198 -21.17 -37.16 -21.17
C LEU A 198 -21.71 -38.27 -22.06
N SER A 199 -21.39 -38.23 -23.39
CA SER A 199 -21.80 -39.29 -24.31
C SER A 199 -21.20 -40.64 -23.93
N ALA A 200 -19.91 -40.67 -23.48
CA ALA A 200 -19.28 -41.88 -22.99
C ALA A 200 -19.96 -42.41 -21.72
N ALA A 201 -20.30 -41.51 -20.78
CA ALA A 201 -21.00 -41.87 -19.57
C ALA A 201 -22.39 -42.45 -19.87
N MET A 202 -23.14 -41.84 -20.80
CA MET A 202 -24.44 -42.36 -21.26
C MET A 202 -24.32 -43.74 -21.88
N LEU A 203 -23.26 -43.97 -22.69
CA LEU A 203 -23.00 -45.27 -23.33
C LEU A 203 -22.73 -46.34 -22.25
N TYR A 204 -21.90 -46.09 -21.26
CA TYR A 204 -21.66 -47.03 -20.16
C TYR A 204 -22.92 -47.26 -19.33
N ALA A 205 -23.69 -46.21 -19.07
CA ALA A 205 -24.98 -46.36 -18.38
C ALA A 205 -25.97 -47.24 -19.17
N SER A 206 -26.06 -47.09 -20.51
CA SER A 206 -26.93 -47.92 -21.34
C SER A 206 -26.48 -49.38 -21.37
N HIS A 207 -25.15 -49.64 -21.33
CA HIS A 207 -24.68 -51.02 -21.21
C HIS A 207 -25.04 -51.63 -19.85
N LEU A 208 -25.06 -50.87 -18.75
CA LEU A 208 -25.44 -51.33 -17.42
C LEU A 208 -26.94 -51.72 -17.30
N THR A 209 -27.77 -51.30 -18.25
CA THR A 209 -29.22 -51.69 -18.29
C THR A 209 -29.44 -53.03 -18.97
N ASP A 210 -28.40 -53.66 -19.55
CA ASP A 210 -28.51 -55.00 -20.13
C ASP A 210 -28.53 -56.09 -19.03
N ASN A 211 -29.63 -56.82 -18.93
CA ASN A 211 -29.85 -57.80 -17.88
C ASN A 211 -28.96 -59.04 -18.00
N ASN A 212 -28.23 -59.25 -19.13
CA ASN A 212 -27.37 -60.40 -19.40
C ASN A 212 -25.87 -60.11 -19.19
N LEU A 213 -25.54 -59.01 -18.52
CA LEU A 213 -24.13 -58.63 -18.30
C LEU A 213 -23.46 -59.56 -17.27
N ASN A 214 -22.26 -60.04 -17.61
CA ASN A 214 -21.36 -60.69 -16.67
C ASN A 214 -21.00 -59.71 -15.53
N PRO A 215 -20.96 -60.13 -14.25
CA PRO A 215 -20.58 -59.28 -13.10
C PRO A 215 -19.25 -58.53 -13.28
N GLU A 216 -18.25 -59.11 -13.93
CA GLU A 216 -16.98 -58.45 -14.22
C GLU A 216 -17.14 -57.26 -15.20
N LEU A 217 -17.94 -57.45 -16.25
CA LEU A 217 -18.25 -56.38 -17.22
C LEU A 217 -19.12 -55.29 -16.57
N GLN A 218 -20.05 -55.66 -15.72
CA GLN A 218 -20.86 -54.73 -14.96
C GLN A 218 -19.98 -53.80 -14.07
N GLN A 219 -19.06 -54.43 -13.31
CA GLN A 219 -18.13 -53.68 -12.47
C GLN A 219 -17.20 -52.76 -13.31
N ARG A 220 -16.73 -53.29 -14.45
CA ARG A 220 -15.89 -52.49 -15.39
C ARG A 220 -16.65 -51.30 -15.96
N PHE A 221 -17.89 -51.49 -16.43
CA PHE A 221 -18.71 -50.38 -16.97
C PHE A 221 -19.11 -49.38 -15.88
N ALA A 222 -19.44 -49.82 -14.68
CA ALA A 222 -19.70 -48.96 -13.54
C ALA A 222 -18.48 -48.11 -13.16
N GLY A 223 -17.28 -48.72 -13.13
CA GLY A 223 -16.03 -47.96 -12.91
C GLY A 223 -15.77 -46.95 -13.98
N ARG A 224 -15.96 -47.28 -15.27
CA ARG A 224 -15.78 -46.34 -16.39
C ARG A 224 -16.81 -45.20 -16.38
N LEU A 225 -18.05 -45.48 -16.00
CA LEU A 225 -19.07 -44.46 -15.83
C LEU A 225 -18.68 -43.47 -14.73
N GLN A 226 -18.23 -43.98 -13.60
CA GLN A 226 -17.80 -43.18 -12.47
C GLN A 226 -16.59 -42.28 -12.84
N GLU A 227 -15.59 -42.81 -13.55
CA GLU A 227 -14.46 -42.03 -14.06
C GLU A 227 -14.92 -40.86 -14.96
N ARG A 228 -15.87 -41.10 -15.87
CA ARG A 228 -16.40 -40.04 -16.78
C ARG A 228 -17.19 -38.96 -16.04
N LEU A 229 -17.97 -39.35 -15.01
CA LEU A 229 -18.70 -38.39 -14.18
C LEU A 229 -17.76 -37.55 -13.31
N GLN A 230 -16.71 -38.14 -12.77
CA GLN A 230 -15.68 -37.40 -12.03
C GLN A 230 -14.91 -36.44 -12.93
N GLU A 231 -14.63 -36.83 -14.18
CA GLU A 231 -14.01 -35.94 -15.16
C GLU A 231 -14.89 -34.72 -15.46
N LEU A 232 -16.21 -34.92 -15.66
CA LEU A 232 -17.17 -33.84 -15.85
C LEU A 232 -17.27 -32.91 -14.64
N GLU A 233 -17.35 -33.47 -13.45
CA GLU A 233 -17.41 -32.69 -12.21
C GLU A 233 -16.18 -31.77 -12.09
N ARG A 234 -14.99 -32.32 -12.36
CA ARG A 234 -13.74 -31.55 -12.34
C ARG A 234 -13.76 -30.41 -13.36
N GLN A 235 -14.20 -30.70 -14.61
CA GLN A 235 -14.27 -29.67 -15.66
C GLN A 235 -15.21 -28.54 -15.28
N VAL A 236 -16.39 -28.84 -14.72
CA VAL A 236 -17.36 -27.85 -14.27
C VAL A 236 -16.79 -27.05 -13.09
N ARG A 237 -16.11 -27.69 -12.15
CA ARG A 237 -15.45 -27.05 -11.02
C ARG A 237 -14.38 -26.06 -11.47
N ASP A 238 -13.53 -26.45 -12.41
CA ASP A 238 -12.48 -25.61 -12.97
C ASP A 238 -13.07 -24.37 -13.69
N MET A 239 -14.14 -24.55 -14.46
CA MET A 239 -14.87 -23.45 -15.10
C MET A 239 -15.46 -22.47 -14.09
N LEU A 240 -16.11 -22.97 -13.04
CA LEU A 240 -16.71 -22.14 -11.99
C LEU A 240 -15.63 -21.37 -11.21
N LEU A 241 -14.50 -22.02 -10.92
CA LEU A 241 -13.38 -21.40 -10.22
C LEU A 241 -12.79 -20.27 -11.06
N PHE A 242 -12.61 -20.49 -12.36
CA PHE A 242 -12.14 -19.47 -13.28
C PHE A 242 -13.12 -18.29 -13.41
N ALA A 243 -14.40 -18.57 -13.56
CA ALA A 243 -15.44 -17.55 -13.74
C ALA A 243 -15.65 -16.67 -12.47
N ARG A 244 -15.63 -17.28 -11.30
CA ARG A 244 -15.82 -16.58 -10.02
C ARG A 244 -14.63 -15.67 -9.65
N GLY A 245 -13.44 -16.01 -10.13
CA GLY A 245 -12.21 -15.29 -9.78
C GLY A 245 -11.68 -15.63 -8.37
N PRO A 246 -10.77 -14.79 -7.84
CA PRO A 246 -10.13 -15.04 -6.56
C PRO A 246 -11.15 -15.10 -5.43
N LEU A 247 -11.15 -16.23 -4.73
CA LEU A 247 -11.95 -16.42 -3.52
C LEU A 247 -11.21 -15.82 -2.32
N PRO A 248 -11.91 -15.31 -1.30
CA PRO A 248 -11.30 -14.78 -0.09
C PRO A 248 -10.34 -15.79 0.53
N ARG A 249 -9.19 -15.32 0.98
CA ARG A 249 -8.18 -16.09 1.70
C ARG A 249 -8.48 -15.96 3.19
N GLU A 250 -9.33 -16.83 3.73
CA GLU A 250 -9.83 -16.66 5.09
C GLU A 250 -9.21 -17.64 6.09
N GLN A 251 -8.53 -18.68 5.60
CA GLN A 251 -8.03 -19.74 6.46
C GLN A 251 -6.52 -19.67 6.62
N ARG A 252 -6.08 -19.73 7.86
CA ARG A 252 -4.68 -19.96 8.20
C ARG A 252 -4.44 -21.47 8.23
N SER A 253 -3.68 -21.97 7.28
CA SER A 253 -3.30 -23.38 7.21
C SER A 253 -1.81 -23.56 7.46
N SER A 254 -1.44 -24.49 8.37
CA SER A 254 -0.05 -24.84 8.52
C SER A 254 0.45 -25.60 7.29
N ILE A 255 1.74 -25.49 6.99
CA ILE A 255 2.32 -26.21 5.85
C ILE A 255 2.15 -27.71 6.02
N ALA A 256 2.24 -28.24 7.23
CA ALA A 256 2.03 -29.66 7.52
C ALA A 256 0.59 -30.10 7.19
N GLN A 257 -0.42 -29.30 7.57
CA GLN A 257 -1.83 -29.59 7.24
C GLN A 257 -2.06 -29.57 5.72
N LEU A 258 -1.56 -28.55 5.03
CA LEU A 258 -1.67 -28.44 3.58
C LEU A 258 -0.98 -29.61 2.86
N TRP A 259 0.20 -29.99 3.33
CA TRP A 259 0.97 -31.10 2.79
C TRP A 259 0.24 -32.43 2.94
N GLN A 260 -0.30 -32.73 4.14
CA GLN A 260 -1.07 -33.94 4.39
C GLN A 260 -2.33 -33.99 3.54
N ALA A 261 -3.09 -32.87 3.49
CA ALA A 261 -4.29 -32.79 2.67
C ALA A 261 -3.98 -32.98 1.16
N LEU A 262 -2.82 -32.52 0.67
CA LEU A 262 -2.38 -32.74 -0.70
C LEU A 262 -2.04 -34.23 -0.94
N GLN A 263 -1.37 -34.89 0.00
CA GLN A 263 -1.06 -36.31 -0.10
C GLN A 263 -2.34 -37.15 -0.17
N ASP A 264 -3.27 -36.92 0.77
CA ASP A 264 -4.54 -37.64 0.86
C ASP A 264 -5.40 -37.46 -0.41
N ALA A 265 -5.47 -36.22 -0.90
CA ALA A 265 -6.25 -35.90 -2.09
C ALA A 265 -5.59 -36.38 -3.41
N ALA A 266 -4.27 -36.48 -3.46
CA ALA A 266 -3.55 -36.93 -4.64
C ALA A 266 -3.45 -38.46 -4.74
N GLU A 267 -3.55 -39.19 -3.61
CA GLU A 267 -3.40 -40.64 -3.56
C GLU A 267 -4.20 -41.40 -4.64
N PRO A 268 -5.49 -41.13 -4.88
CA PRO A 268 -6.24 -41.84 -5.91
C PRO A 268 -5.72 -41.63 -7.33
N HIS A 269 -5.08 -40.48 -7.59
CA HIS A 269 -4.62 -40.09 -8.91
C HIS A 269 -3.22 -40.63 -9.25
N VAL A 270 -2.48 -41.09 -8.25
CA VAL A 270 -1.10 -41.47 -8.39
C VAL A 270 -0.81 -42.96 -7.99
N ARG A 271 -1.87 -43.74 -7.67
CA ARG A 271 -1.74 -45.14 -7.26
C ARG A 271 -0.96 -46.04 -8.23
N GLU A 272 -1.10 -45.76 -9.53
CA GLU A 272 -0.44 -46.50 -10.60
C GLU A 272 0.93 -45.93 -10.98
N HIS A 273 1.38 -44.87 -10.26
CA HIS A 273 2.58 -44.11 -10.60
C HIS A 273 3.61 -44.16 -9.49
N SER A 274 4.91 -44.07 -9.85
CA SER A 274 5.99 -43.92 -8.87
C SER A 274 6.04 -42.44 -8.40
N VAL A 275 5.57 -42.17 -7.19
CA VAL A 275 5.57 -40.78 -6.64
C VAL A 275 6.55 -40.67 -5.50
N ARG A 276 7.43 -39.65 -5.59
CA ARG A 276 8.33 -39.26 -4.51
C ARG A 276 7.83 -37.99 -3.84
N TRP A 277 7.43 -38.12 -2.58
CA TRP A 277 7.02 -37.00 -1.73
C TRP A 277 8.22 -36.51 -0.91
N GLN A 278 8.52 -35.23 -0.94
CA GLN A 278 9.59 -34.59 -0.19
C GLN A 278 9.14 -33.27 0.40
N CYS A 279 9.19 -33.13 1.72
CA CYS A 279 8.86 -31.90 2.42
C CYS A 279 10.07 -31.44 3.23
N ASP A 280 10.79 -30.44 2.71
CA ASP A 280 12.00 -29.87 3.31
C ASP A 280 11.65 -28.52 3.99
N VAL A 281 10.58 -28.50 4.77
CA VAL A 281 10.15 -27.33 5.53
C VAL A 281 10.43 -27.56 7.01
N PRO A 282 11.43 -26.89 7.60
CA PRO A 282 11.65 -26.96 9.03
C PRO A 282 10.44 -26.38 9.78
N ASN A 283 9.99 -27.06 10.86
CA ASN A 283 8.84 -26.63 11.66
C ASN A 283 7.55 -26.40 10.85
N ALA A 284 7.25 -27.27 9.88
CA ALA A 284 6.08 -27.18 8.98
C ALA A 284 4.72 -27.06 9.74
N GLN A 285 4.65 -27.49 10.99
CA GLN A 285 3.46 -27.33 11.85
C GLN A 285 3.27 -25.89 12.35
N GLN A 286 4.35 -25.12 12.51
CA GLN A 286 4.35 -23.76 13.05
C GLN A 286 4.26 -22.72 11.95
N ILE A 287 4.83 -22.99 10.79
CA ILE A 287 4.82 -22.10 9.63
C ILE A 287 3.49 -22.26 8.90
N ALA A 288 2.84 -21.14 8.62
CA ALA A 288 1.53 -21.12 8.01
C ALA A 288 1.46 -20.19 6.79
N VAL A 289 0.55 -20.52 5.89
CA VAL A 289 0.11 -19.68 4.77
C VAL A 289 -1.34 -19.27 4.97
N LEU A 290 -1.70 -18.11 4.47
CA LEU A 290 -3.10 -17.73 4.38
C LEU A 290 -3.65 -18.22 3.05
N CYS A 291 -4.61 -19.12 3.06
CA CYS A 291 -5.14 -19.69 1.84
C CYS A 291 -6.62 -20.07 1.96
N ASN A 292 -7.26 -20.24 0.82
CA ASN A 292 -8.45 -21.06 0.71
C ASN A 292 -7.97 -22.48 0.38
N GLN A 293 -8.00 -23.37 1.38
CA GLN A 293 -7.37 -24.69 1.29
C GLN A 293 -7.96 -25.54 0.15
N ASP A 294 -9.27 -25.56 -0.01
CA ASP A 294 -9.95 -26.36 -1.04
C ASP A 294 -9.56 -25.91 -2.46
N VAL A 295 -9.52 -24.59 -2.67
CA VAL A 295 -9.16 -23.98 -3.95
C VAL A 295 -7.69 -24.25 -4.28
N LEU A 296 -6.80 -24.11 -3.30
CA LEU A 296 -5.37 -24.36 -3.46
C LEU A 296 -5.09 -25.83 -3.72
N LEU A 297 -5.75 -26.74 -2.98
CA LEU A 297 -5.66 -28.18 -3.21
C LEU A 297 -6.13 -28.55 -4.61
N GLY A 298 -7.28 -28.01 -5.06
CA GLY A 298 -7.78 -28.22 -6.42
C GLY A 298 -6.76 -27.80 -7.49
N ALA A 299 -6.11 -26.64 -7.33
CA ALA A 299 -5.08 -26.19 -8.24
C ALA A 299 -3.82 -27.10 -8.23
N LEU A 300 -3.37 -27.54 -7.07
CA LEU A 300 -2.24 -28.46 -6.95
C LEU A 300 -2.56 -29.85 -7.53
N LEU A 301 -3.77 -30.35 -7.34
CA LEU A 301 -4.23 -31.59 -7.95
C LEU A 301 -4.29 -31.49 -9.48
N ASN A 302 -4.61 -30.34 -10.06
CA ASN A 302 -4.51 -30.12 -11.51
C ASN A 302 -3.07 -30.32 -12.02
N LEU A 303 -2.05 -29.87 -11.24
CA LEU A 303 -0.66 -30.11 -11.59
C LEU A 303 -0.28 -31.59 -11.49
N VAL A 304 -0.68 -32.27 -10.40
CA VAL A 304 -0.42 -33.71 -10.21
C VAL A 304 -1.07 -34.53 -11.34
N HIS A 305 -2.31 -34.23 -11.66
CA HIS A 305 -3.05 -34.90 -12.74
C HIS A 305 -2.43 -34.66 -14.12
N ASN A 306 -1.98 -33.44 -14.40
CA ASN A 306 -1.27 -33.15 -15.65
C ASN A 306 0.04 -33.94 -15.76
N SER A 307 0.79 -34.03 -14.66
CA SER A 307 2.03 -34.82 -14.58
C SER A 307 1.76 -36.31 -14.77
N ALA A 308 0.73 -36.87 -14.12
CA ALA A 308 0.32 -38.26 -14.29
C ALA A 308 -0.07 -38.63 -15.72
N GLN A 309 -0.68 -37.71 -16.44
CA GLN A 309 -1.13 -37.90 -17.82
C GLN A 309 -0.06 -37.64 -18.89
N SER A 310 1.00 -36.89 -18.60
CA SER A 310 2.00 -36.47 -19.59
C SER A 310 3.20 -37.38 -19.69
N ALA A 311 3.24 -38.43 -18.88
CA ALA A 311 4.42 -39.20 -18.69
C ALA A 311 4.49 -40.44 -19.59
N VAL A 312 5.69 -40.69 -20.09
CA VAL A 312 6.06 -41.96 -20.72
C VAL A 312 6.25 -43.00 -19.62
N GLN A 313 5.67 -44.17 -19.77
CA GLN A 313 5.82 -45.22 -18.74
C GLN A 313 7.25 -45.70 -18.58
N PRO A 314 7.76 -45.91 -17.39
CA PRO A 314 7.13 -45.67 -16.07
C PRO A 314 7.17 -44.22 -15.64
N VAL A 315 6.02 -43.72 -15.18
CA VAL A 315 5.87 -42.35 -14.70
C VAL A 315 6.54 -42.18 -13.35
N ALA A 316 7.47 -41.24 -13.26
CA ALA A 316 8.02 -40.77 -12.00
C ALA A 316 7.59 -39.33 -11.77
N ILE A 317 6.85 -39.11 -10.70
CA ILE A 317 6.43 -37.78 -10.27
C ILE A 317 7.15 -37.44 -8.97
N LYS A 318 7.75 -36.25 -8.89
CA LYS A 318 8.33 -35.73 -7.66
C LYS A 318 7.52 -34.54 -7.21
N ILE A 319 7.00 -34.58 -5.99
CA ILE A 319 6.32 -33.46 -5.35
C ILE A 319 7.18 -32.98 -4.19
N HIS A 320 7.58 -31.73 -4.22
CA HIS A 320 8.56 -31.17 -3.29
C HIS A 320 8.07 -29.85 -2.71
N ALA A 321 8.05 -29.74 -1.37
CA ALA A 321 7.75 -28.52 -0.64
C ALA A 321 9.00 -28.04 0.09
N TYR A 322 9.33 -26.76 -0.06
CA TYR A 322 10.43 -26.12 0.67
C TYR A 322 10.18 -24.62 0.82
N VAL A 323 10.88 -24.01 1.78
CA VAL A 323 10.81 -22.55 2.02
C VAL A 323 12.09 -21.88 1.55
N ARG A 324 11.95 -20.81 0.79
CA ARG A 324 13.05 -19.95 0.37
C ARG A 324 12.57 -18.48 0.29
N GLU A 325 13.38 -17.55 0.79
CA GLU A 325 13.08 -16.11 0.72
C GLU A 325 11.70 -15.76 1.30
N ASN A 326 11.36 -16.35 2.45
CA ASN A 326 10.06 -16.19 3.12
C ASN A 326 8.84 -16.59 2.26
N ARG A 327 9.05 -17.51 1.31
CA ARG A 327 8.01 -18.07 0.44
C ARG A 327 7.98 -19.57 0.51
N LEU A 328 6.79 -20.15 0.60
CA LEU A 328 6.57 -21.56 0.39
C LEU A 328 6.63 -21.86 -1.10
N ARG A 329 7.44 -22.81 -1.48
CA ARG A 329 7.56 -23.34 -2.85
C ARG A 329 7.06 -24.75 -2.91
N LEU A 330 6.02 -24.97 -3.70
CA LEU A 330 5.45 -26.27 -4.00
C LEU A 330 5.75 -26.60 -5.46
N VAL A 331 6.55 -27.65 -5.66
CA VAL A 331 7.04 -28.04 -6.98
C VAL A 331 6.51 -29.42 -7.33
N VAL A 332 5.87 -29.55 -8.48
CA VAL A 332 5.48 -30.83 -9.08
C VAL A 332 6.33 -31.04 -10.33
N THR A 333 7.08 -32.12 -10.38
CA THR A 333 7.98 -32.45 -11.49
C THR A 333 7.67 -33.83 -11.99
N ASP A 334 7.56 -34.00 -13.31
CA ASP A 334 7.41 -35.28 -14.00
C ASP A 334 8.61 -35.58 -14.91
N ASN A 335 8.74 -36.86 -15.29
CA ASN A 335 9.69 -37.33 -16.27
C ASN A 335 9.08 -37.54 -17.65
N GLY A 336 8.00 -36.81 -17.99
CA GLY A 336 7.29 -36.94 -19.25
C GLY A 336 8.06 -36.48 -20.49
N GLU A 337 7.39 -36.42 -21.62
CA GLU A 337 7.98 -36.00 -22.89
C GLU A 337 8.57 -34.60 -22.88
N GLY A 338 8.07 -33.74 -21.95
CA GLY A 338 8.43 -32.34 -21.90
C GLY A 338 7.89 -31.53 -23.09
N MET A 339 8.31 -30.27 -23.16
CA MET A 339 7.84 -29.31 -24.14
C MET A 339 9.01 -28.53 -24.73
N ASN A 340 8.96 -28.23 -26.03
CA ASN A 340 9.85 -27.27 -26.67
C ASN A 340 9.43 -25.83 -26.31
N ALA A 341 10.23 -24.82 -26.67
CA ALA A 341 9.98 -23.44 -26.30
C ALA A 341 8.66 -22.90 -26.87
N GLU A 342 8.35 -23.21 -28.13
CA GLU A 342 7.11 -22.79 -28.79
C GLU A 342 5.87 -23.36 -28.11
N LEU A 343 5.89 -24.65 -27.79
CA LEU A 343 4.81 -25.31 -27.08
C LEU A 343 4.66 -24.79 -25.64
N LEU A 344 5.77 -24.53 -24.96
CA LEU A 344 5.75 -23.98 -23.60
C LEU A 344 5.10 -22.59 -23.57
N GLU A 345 5.36 -21.77 -24.58
CA GLU A 345 4.73 -20.45 -24.74
C GLU A 345 3.22 -20.61 -25.02
N GLN A 346 2.84 -21.46 -25.96
CA GLN A 346 1.42 -21.73 -26.26
C GLN A 346 0.65 -22.28 -25.05
N VAL A 347 1.25 -23.17 -24.25
CA VAL A 347 0.64 -23.73 -23.04
C VAL A 347 0.49 -22.68 -21.94
N GLN A 348 1.33 -21.64 -21.95
CA GLN A 348 1.18 -20.48 -21.05
C GLN A 348 0.13 -19.50 -21.52
N GLU A 349 -0.22 -19.51 -22.80
CA GLU A 349 -1.38 -18.78 -23.33
C GLU A 349 -2.70 -19.41 -22.87
N SER A 350 -3.75 -18.62 -22.92
CA SER A 350 -5.05 -19.04 -22.42
C SER A 350 -5.65 -20.17 -23.27
N PHE A 351 -6.12 -21.23 -22.61
CA PHE A 351 -6.95 -22.29 -23.21
C PHE A 351 -6.27 -23.25 -24.21
N PHE A 352 -4.95 -23.32 -24.22
CA PHE A 352 -4.26 -24.26 -25.07
C PHE A 352 -4.25 -25.67 -24.44
N SER A 353 -4.63 -26.69 -25.21
CA SER A 353 -4.48 -28.11 -24.86
C SER A 353 -4.14 -28.93 -26.09
N ARG A 354 -3.10 -29.75 -26.01
CA ARG A 354 -2.79 -30.76 -27.04
C ARG A 354 -3.64 -32.03 -26.94
N LYS A 355 -4.29 -32.22 -25.79
CA LYS A 355 -5.10 -33.42 -25.53
C LYS A 355 -6.49 -33.21 -26.15
N SER A 356 -6.99 -34.25 -26.86
CA SER A 356 -8.34 -34.22 -27.42
C SER A 356 -9.43 -33.97 -26.37
N ASN A 357 -9.17 -34.34 -25.11
CA ASN A 357 -10.10 -34.18 -24.00
C ASN A 357 -9.63 -33.12 -22.96
N GLY A 358 -8.56 -32.36 -23.24
CA GLY A 358 -8.01 -31.38 -22.32
C GLY A 358 -8.69 -30.01 -22.48
N THR A 359 -9.21 -29.46 -21.39
CA THR A 359 -9.90 -28.13 -21.39
C THR A 359 -8.95 -26.95 -21.59
N GLY A 360 -7.64 -27.12 -21.40
CA GLY A 360 -6.69 -26.00 -21.31
C GLY A 360 -6.91 -25.07 -20.12
N LEU A 361 -7.94 -25.33 -19.28
CA LEU A 361 -8.28 -24.51 -18.13
C LEU A 361 -7.37 -24.81 -16.91
N GLY A 362 -6.89 -26.04 -16.75
CA GLY A 362 -6.20 -26.49 -15.54
C GLY A 362 -4.99 -25.61 -15.16
N LEU A 363 -4.12 -25.25 -16.10
CA LEU A 363 -2.96 -24.38 -15.81
C LEU A 363 -3.36 -22.92 -15.58
N MET A 364 -4.43 -22.46 -16.21
CA MET A 364 -5.00 -21.12 -15.98
C MET A 364 -5.60 -21.02 -14.57
N VAL A 365 -6.30 -22.06 -14.12
CA VAL A 365 -6.80 -22.17 -12.74
C VAL A 365 -5.63 -22.12 -11.75
N VAL A 366 -4.56 -22.87 -12.00
CA VAL A 366 -3.36 -22.84 -11.14
C VAL A 366 -2.77 -21.43 -11.08
N ARG A 367 -2.64 -20.75 -12.22
CA ARG A 367 -2.13 -19.37 -12.25
C ARG A 367 -3.05 -18.42 -11.49
N ALA A 368 -4.35 -18.44 -11.77
CA ALA A 368 -5.33 -17.59 -11.10
C ALA A 368 -5.36 -17.83 -9.59
N VAL A 369 -5.26 -19.10 -9.16
CA VAL A 369 -5.20 -19.46 -7.73
C VAL A 369 -3.89 -18.97 -7.09
N ALA A 370 -2.74 -19.15 -7.74
CA ALA A 370 -1.47 -18.66 -7.23
C ALA A 370 -1.49 -17.13 -7.07
N GLU A 371 -1.95 -16.39 -8.07
CA GLU A 371 -2.11 -14.93 -8.05
C GLU A 371 -3.09 -14.47 -6.95
N ALA A 372 -4.23 -15.16 -6.81
CA ALA A 372 -5.20 -14.90 -5.74
C ALA A 372 -4.60 -15.07 -4.35
N HIS A 373 -3.60 -15.92 -4.20
CA HIS A 373 -2.84 -16.14 -2.97
C HIS A 373 -1.56 -15.27 -2.88
N GLN A 374 -1.45 -14.17 -3.68
CA GLN A 374 -0.26 -13.29 -3.75
C GLN A 374 1.03 -14.05 -4.08
N GLY A 375 0.84 -15.18 -4.71
CA GLY A 375 1.90 -16.06 -5.15
C GLY A 375 2.26 -15.88 -6.61
N ARG A 376 3.04 -16.84 -7.11
CA ARG A 376 3.41 -16.93 -8.53
C ARG A 376 3.33 -18.37 -9.00
N PHE A 377 2.97 -18.56 -10.27
CA PHE A 377 3.05 -19.83 -10.96
C PHE A 377 4.15 -19.76 -12.01
N ILE A 378 5.06 -20.73 -11.99
CA ILE A 378 6.18 -20.82 -12.94
C ILE A 378 6.21 -22.24 -13.52
N LEU A 379 6.20 -22.33 -14.85
CA LEU A 379 6.28 -23.57 -15.58
C LEU A 379 7.62 -23.66 -16.34
N ARG A 380 8.34 -24.77 -16.18
CA ARG A 380 9.58 -25.05 -16.87
C ARG A 380 9.51 -26.43 -17.49
N SER A 381 9.92 -26.57 -18.73
CA SER A 381 9.92 -27.84 -19.43
C SER A 381 11.07 -27.92 -20.44
N LYS A 382 11.54 -29.11 -20.70
CA LYS A 382 12.52 -29.41 -21.76
C LYS A 382 12.13 -30.72 -22.43
N PRO A 383 12.22 -30.81 -23.79
CA PRO A 383 11.93 -32.02 -24.52
C PRO A 383 12.76 -33.20 -23.99
N GLY A 384 12.12 -34.35 -23.74
CA GLY A 384 12.73 -35.55 -23.22
C GLY A 384 13.21 -35.52 -21.76
N ARG A 385 12.94 -34.39 -21.04
CA ARG A 385 13.34 -34.24 -19.62
C ARG A 385 12.18 -34.04 -18.68
N GLY A 386 10.94 -33.97 -19.22
CA GLY A 386 9.74 -33.74 -18.43
C GLY A 386 9.45 -32.26 -18.15
N THR A 387 8.51 -32.02 -17.23
CA THR A 387 8.01 -30.70 -16.86
C THR A 387 8.12 -30.49 -15.36
N SER A 388 8.42 -29.25 -14.95
CA SER A 388 8.44 -28.81 -13.56
C SER A 388 7.53 -27.60 -13.40
N ALA A 389 6.51 -27.72 -12.57
CA ALA A 389 5.54 -26.71 -12.23
C ALA A 389 5.76 -26.25 -10.79
N LEU A 390 6.02 -24.97 -10.60
CA LEU A 390 6.28 -24.33 -9.32
C LEU A 390 5.14 -23.39 -8.97
N VAL A 391 4.56 -23.56 -7.78
CA VAL A 391 3.66 -22.60 -7.13
C VAL A 391 4.40 -22.00 -5.94
N GLU A 392 4.54 -20.69 -5.94
CA GLU A 392 5.15 -19.89 -4.86
C GLU A 392 4.07 -19.16 -4.08
N LEU A 393 4.05 -19.27 -2.75
CA LEU A 393 3.11 -18.61 -1.86
C LEU A 393 3.84 -17.83 -0.77
N PRO A 394 3.37 -16.62 -0.37
CA PRO A 394 3.96 -15.90 0.74
C PRO A 394 3.64 -16.60 2.06
N LEU A 395 4.62 -16.64 2.96
CA LEU A 395 4.39 -17.07 4.34
C LEU A 395 3.77 -15.94 5.15
N LEU A 396 2.95 -16.30 6.14
CA LEU A 396 2.48 -15.33 7.12
C LEU A 396 3.66 -14.82 7.95
N SER A 397 3.97 -13.53 7.82
CA SER A 397 5.00 -12.85 8.60
C SER A 397 4.58 -12.79 10.07
N GLY A 398 5.28 -13.48 10.97
CA GLY A 398 4.98 -13.44 12.41
C GLY A 398 5.53 -14.60 13.24
N PHE A 399 6.31 -15.51 12.66
CA PHE A 399 7.03 -16.53 13.43
C PHE A 399 8.53 -16.37 13.29
N SER A 400 9.11 -15.46 14.09
CA SER A 400 10.48 -15.63 14.56
C SER A 400 10.46 -16.78 15.55
N ALA A 401 11.37 -17.73 15.40
CA ALA A 401 11.46 -19.00 16.16
C ALA A 401 11.87 -18.81 17.65
N THR A 402 11.46 -17.68 18.28
CA THR A 402 11.70 -17.41 19.70
C THR A 402 10.50 -16.68 20.30
N ALA A 403 9.43 -17.42 20.60
CA ALA A 403 8.48 -17.04 21.63
C ALA A 403 7.60 -18.25 21.96
N THR A 404 8.08 -19.06 22.87
CA THR A 404 7.27 -19.87 23.78
C THR A 404 6.43 -18.90 24.64
N GLU A 405 5.13 -19.19 24.70
CA GLU A 405 4.16 -18.71 25.69
C GLU A 405 3.57 -17.31 25.55
N SER A 406 2.24 -17.34 25.61
CA SER A 406 1.30 -16.27 25.92
C SER A 406 0.72 -15.48 24.76
N GLY A 407 -0.53 -15.83 24.44
CA GLY A 407 -1.40 -15.15 23.47
C GLY A 407 -1.84 -13.77 23.93
N ALA A 408 -1.08 -12.77 23.55
CA ALA A 408 -1.54 -11.40 23.38
C ALA A 408 -0.53 -10.72 22.45
N VAL A 409 -0.92 -10.49 21.20
CA VAL A 409 -0.17 -9.60 20.31
C VAL A 409 -0.27 -8.21 20.92
N THR A 410 0.78 -7.76 21.60
CA THR A 410 0.83 -6.45 22.24
C THR A 410 0.78 -5.33 21.20
N ALA A 411 0.18 -4.21 21.54
CA ALA A 411 0.04 -3.02 20.69
C ALA A 411 1.38 -2.51 20.10
N GLU A 412 2.50 -2.80 20.79
CA GLU A 412 3.85 -2.47 20.34
C GLU A 412 4.32 -3.24 19.10
N THR A 413 3.96 -4.53 18.97
CA THR A 413 4.30 -5.33 17.77
C THR A 413 3.51 -4.85 16.54
N ARG A 414 2.29 -4.35 16.76
CA ARG A 414 1.49 -3.74 15.68
C ARG A 414 2.10 -2.42 15.18
N ALA A 415 2.61 -1.58 16.08
CA ALA A 415 3.24 -0.32 15.73
C ALA A 415 4.58 -0.51 14.98
N GLN A 416 5.37 -1.55 15.30
CA GLN A 416 6.64 -1.84 14.64
C GLN A 416 6.47 -2.35 13.20
N VAL A 417 5.41 -3.08 12.88
CA VAL A 417 5.11 -3.53 11.51
C VAL A 417 4.82 -2.33 10.59
N PHE A 418 4.17 -1.28 11.12
CA PHE A 418 3.89 -0.06 10.37
C PHE A 418 5.07 0.94 10.34
N ALA A 419 5.99 0.86 11.31
CA ALA A 419 7.15 1.75 11.38
C ALA A 419 8.42 1.16 10.73
N GLY A 420 8.54 -0.17 10.60
CA GLY A 420 9.75 -0.87 10.14
C GLY A 420 9.77 -1.31 8.68
N GLY A 421 8.72 -1.06 7.90
CA GLY A 421 8.56 -1.55 6.53
C GLY A 421 9.30 -0.77 5.43
N TYR A 422 10.09 0.25 5.76
CA TYR A 422 10.85 1.04 4.79
C TYR A 422 12.24 1.40 5.36
N ARG A 423 13.18 0.48 5.22
CA ARG A 423 14.61 0.72 5.04
C ARG A 423 15.09 0.02 3.79
#